data_887f259ca68481b4a2f00a77abbb119d
#
_entry.id   887f259ca68481b4a2f00a77abbb119d
#
_cell.length_a   1.000
_cell.length_b   1.000
_cell.length_c   1.000
_cell.angle_alpha   90.00
_cell.angle_beta   90.00
_cell.angle_gamma   90.00
#
_symmetry.space_group_name_H-M   'P 1'
#
loop_
_entity.id
_entity.type
_entity.pdbx_description
1 polymer ?
#
loop_
_entity_poly.entity_id
_entity_poly.type
_entity_poly.pdbx_seq_one_letter_code
_entity_poly.pdbx_strand_id
1 'polypeptide(L)'
;DRADAAVDNLKYTVVEGKNLIEKDTDFASNGIWTAKDTGTVRIKVTKAEDDKYKSAEAEYTVTIKEYDYSSMNNSLTGTMLQGTKFYVEAPILSLASDNQAVYVVRKGDEWIEADKYQLMPQQGDNRQTLVIARKDKESGAITDIGSLQLDYKYDTQPPKITLNPKEDDKPAFTKDAVDYYGNVRKVDMNIHDVSLDDGSTQLWVKVDDREEFDVFDVDNAQKLIDAGIEY
;
A
#
# COMPACT_ATOMS: atom_id res chain seq x y z
N ASP A 1 41.53 -4.53 -27.02
CA ASP A 1 42.94 -4.40 -26.69
C ASP A 1 43.34 -2.95 -26.37
N ARG A 2 42.72 -2.35 -25.37
CA ARG A 2 43.03 -1.00 -24.93
C ARG A 2 42.82 -0.83 -23.44
N ALA A 3 42.81 -1.89 -22.70
CA ALA A 3 42.59 -1.90 -21.27
C ALA A 3 43.76 -1.26 -20.48
N ASP A 4 44.94 -1.10 -21.10
CA ASP A 4 46.16 -0.68 -20.41
C ASP A 4 46.54 0.79 -20.69
N ALA A 5 45.78 1.52 -21.45
CA ALA A 5 46.07 2.92 -21.69
C ALA A 5 45.52 3.78 -20.56
N ALA A 6 46.29 3.90 -19.50
CA ALA A 6 46.27 4.97 -18.52
C ALA A 6 44.88 5.60 -18.28
N VAL A 7 44.13 4.99 -17.39
CA VAL A 7 42.93 5.59 -16.77
C VAL A 7 43.32 6.83 -15.94
N ASP A 8 44.62 7.05 -15.72
CA ASP A 8 45.19 8.18 -15.03
C ASP A 8 44.97 9.46 -15.84
N ASN A 9 44.43 10.48 -15.17
CA ASN A 9 44.11 11.80 -15.70
C ASN A 9 42.80 11.99 -16.49
N LEU A 10 41.85 11.08 -16.36
CA LEU A 10 40.49 11.34 -16.80
C LEU A 10 39.73 12.20 -15.78
N LYS A 11 39.16 13.29 -16.27
CA LYS A 11 38.27 14.15 -15.46
C LYS A 11 36.81 13.93 -15.89
N TYR A 12 35.99 13.57 -14.97
CA TYR A 12 34.56 13.40 -15.16
C TYR A 12 33.79 14.61 -14.65
N THR A 13 32.89 15.13 -15.45
CA THR A 13 32.06 16.29 -15.12
C THR A 13 30.62 16.00 -15.48
N VAL A 14 29.71 16.08 -14.51
CA VAL A 14 28.28 15.99 -14.77
C VAL A 14 27.82 17.31 -15.38
N VAL A 15 27.33 17.23 -16.61
CA VAL A 15 26.87 18.39 -17.38
C VAL A 15 25.38 18.63 -17.12
N GLU A 16 24.63 17.55 -16.98
CA GLU A 16 23.18 17.59 -16.76
C GLU A 16 22.75 16.46 -15.82
N GLY A 17 21.67 16.66 -15.03
CA GLY A 17 21.15 15.65 -14.09
C GLY A 17 22.00 15.47 -12.82
N LYS A 18 22.73 16.49 -12.38
CA LYS A 18 23.61 16.42 -11.21
C LYS A 18 22.87 16.05 -9.91
N ASN A 19 21.61 16.41 -9.80
CA ASN A 19 20.77 16.10 -8.65
C ASN A 19 20.30 14.62 -8.62
N LEU A 20 20.42 13.91 -9.74
CA LEU A 20 19.99 12.52 -9.88
C LEU A 20 21.06 11.51 -9.45
N ILE A 21 22.29 11.97 -9.23
CA ILE A 21 23.42 11.12 -8.87
C ILE A 21 24.25 11.77 -7.75
N GLU A 22 24.88 10.91 -6.96
CA GLU A 22 25.84 11.29 -5.95
C GLU A 22 27.20 10.74 -6.33
N LYS A 23 28.23 11.58 -6.19
CA LYS A 23 29.59 11.19 -6.42
C LYS A 23 30.07 10.37 -5.23
N ASP A 24 30.52 9.16 -5.47
CA ASP A 24 31.19 8.40 -4.45
C ASP A 24 32.51 9.07 -4.08
N THR A 25 32.69 9.40 -2.80
CA THR A 25 33.87 10.14 -2.31
C THR A 25 35.15 9.32 -2.41
N ASP A 26 35.05 8.00 -2.30
CA ASP A 26 36.21 7.09 -2.33
C ASP A 26 36.66 6.74 -3.77
N PHE A 27 35.72 6.82 -4.73
CA PHE A 27 35.95 6.50 -6.14
C PHE A 27 35.79 7.70 -7.08
N ALA A 28 35.83 8.91 -6.55
CA ALA A 28 35.59 10.16 -7.30
C ALA A 28 36.53 10.36 -8.48
N SER A 29 37.73 9.81 -8.43
CA SER A 29 38.70 9.85 -9.52
C SER A 29 38.38 8.87 -10.64
N ASN A 30 37.62 7.84 -10.38
CA ASN A 30 37.35 6.72 -11.31
C ASN A 30 36.00 6.84 -12.01
N GLY A 31 35.25 7.93 -11.81
CA GLY A 31 33.96 8.14 -12.46
C GLY A 31 32.84 7.25 -11.94
N ILE A 32 32.92 6.81 -10.68
CA ILE A 32 31.87 6.03 -10.03
C ILE A 32 30.86 6.98 -9.38
N TRP A 33 29.59 6.69 -9.61
CA TRP A 33 28.45 7.49 -9.17
C TRP A 33 27.34 6.59 -8.68
N THR A 34 26.67 7.01 -7.61
CA THR A 34 25.48 6.34 -7.11
C THR A 34 24.23 7.06 -7.61
N ALA A 35 23.29 6.34 -8.21
CA ALA A 35 22.00 6.88 -8.59
C ALA A 35 21.15 7.20 -7.34
N LYS A 36 20.56 8.41 -7.31
CA LYS A 36 19.64 8.86 -6.25
C LYS A 36 18.20 8.90 -6.70
N ASP A 37 17.97 9.16 -7.98
CA ASP A 37 16.64 9.29 -8.55
C ASP A 37 16.67 8.90 -10.03
N THR A 38 15.51 8.74 -10.62
CA THR A 38 15.33 8.40 -12.04
C THR A 38 15.50 9.62 -12.92
N GLY A 39 15.92 9.40 -14.15
CA GLY A 39 16.08 10.46 -15.14
C GLY A 39 17.30 10.27 -16.01
N THR A 40 17.67 11.33 -16.68
CA THR A 40 18.79 11.33 -17.62
C THR A 40 19.95 12.17 -17.08
N VAL A 41 21.13 11.55 -17.04
CA VAL A 41 22.37 12.19 -16.64
C VAL A 41 23.30 12.26 -17.84
N ARG A 42 23.87 13.43 -18.10
CA ARG A 42 24.91 13.61 -19.13
C ARG A 42 26.24 13.90 -18.48
N ILE A 43 27.24 13.10 -18.84
CA ILE A 43 28.58 13.16 -18.27
C ILE A 43 29.59 13.43 -19.38
N LYS A 44 30.42 14.45 -19.16
CA LYS A 44 31.55 14.78 -19.99
C LYS A 44 32.82 14.20 -19.38
N VAL A 45 33.59 13.49 -20.18
CA VAL A 45 34.91 12.95 -19.83
C VAL A 45 35.95 13.75 -20.61
N THR A 46 36.94 14.25 -19.93
CA THR A 46 38.05 14.94 -20.55
C THR A 46 39.37 14.32 -20.15
N LYS A 47 40.25 14.17 -21.12
CA LYS A 47 41.65 13.80 -20.91
C LYS A 47 42.52 15.01 -21.29
N ALA A 48 43.38 15.43 -20.39
CA ALA A 48 44.37 16.43 -20.69
C ALA A 48 45.48 15.86 -21.63
N GLU A 49 46.11 16.70 -22.40
CA GLU A 49 47.30 16.34 -23.18
C GLU A 49 48.44 15.91 -22.26
N ASP A 50 49.15 14.87 -22.67
CA ASP A 50 50.37 14.38 -22.02
C ASP A 50 51.44 14.09 -23.07
N ASP A 51 52.60 13.61 -22.63
CA ASP A 51 53.74 13.34 -23.52
C ASP A 51 53.48 12.30 -24.62
N LYS A 52 52.43 11.51 -24.48
CA LYS A 52 52.07 10.41 -25.39
C LYS A 52 50.80 10.64 -26.19
N TYR A 53 49.88 11.44 -25.64
CA TYR A 53 48.51 11.58 -26.19
C TYR A 53 48.04 13.01 -26.17
N LYS A 54 47.38 13.42 -27.25
CA LYS A 54 46.70 14.72 -27.31
C LYS A 54 45.47 14.74 -26.39
N SER A 55 45.06 15.92 -26.02
CA SER A 55 43.80 16.13 -25.30
C SER A 55 42.62 15.55 -26.08
N ALA A 56 41.66 14.99 -25.35
CA ALA A 56 40.43 14.42 -25.91
C ALA A 56 39.25 14.68 -24.96
N GLU A 57 38.07 14.78 -25.55
CA GLU A 57 36.83 14.85 -24.78
C GLU A 57 35.75 13.99 -25.41
N ALA A 58 34.85 13.48 -24.58
CA ALA A 58 33.67 12.72 -24.99
C ALA A 58 32.54 13.02 -24.03
N GLU A 59 31.30 12.96 -24.53
CA GLU A 59 30.10 13.01 -23.70
C GLU A 59 29.32 11.72 -23.87
N TYR A 60 28.74 11.27 -22.80
CA TYR A 60 27.81 10.14 -22.81
C TYR A 60 26.58 10.40 -21.92
N THR A 61 25.51 9.77 -22.30
CA THR A 61 24.23 9.89 -21.59
C THR A 61 23.92 8.59 -20.89
N VAL A 62 23.59 8.68 -19.61
CA VAL A 62 23.11 7.57 -18.78
C VAL A 62 21.66 7.82 -18.45
N THR A 63 20.79 6.85 -18.74
CA THR A 63 19.40 6.89 -18.32
C THR A 63 19.23 6.01 -17.10
N ILE A 64 18.87 6.62 -15.97
CA ILE A 64 18.54 5.95 -14.74
C ILE A 64 17.03 5.65 -14.79
N LYS A 65 16.64 4.39 -14.73
CA LYS A 65 15.25 3.94 -14.76
C LYS A 65 14.84 3.45 -13.40
N GLU A 66 13.54 3.53 -13.10
CA GLU A 66 12.97 2.82 -11.97
C GLU A 66 13.17 1.32 -12.12
N TYR A 67 13.44 0.67 -11.01
CA TYR A 67 13.41 -0.78 -10.93
C TYR A 67 11.94 -1.24 -10.93
N ASP A 68 11.63 -2.27 -11.69
CA ASP A 68 10.28 -2.84 -11.74
C ASP A 68 10.09 -3.90 -10.65
N TYR A 69 9.37 -3.51 -9.60
CA TYR A 69 9.01 -4.40 -8.49
C TYR A 69 7.71 -5.17 -8.72
N SER A 70 7.01 -4.98 -9.84
CA SER A 70 5.72 -5.64 -10.11
C SER A 70 5.81 -7.17 -10.17
N SER A 71 6.96 -7.69 -10.60
CA SER A 71 7.25 -9.13 -10.69
C SER A 71 7.77 -9.73 -9.39
N MET A 72 8.01 -8.90 -8.37
CA MET A 72 8.58 -9.36 -7.11
C MET A 72 7.54 -10.09 -6.28
N ASN A 73 7.95 -11.18 -5.64
CA ASN A 73 7.07 -11.86 -4.69
C ASN A 73 6.88 -10.98 -3.45
N ASN A 74 5.73 -10.37 -3.35
CA ASN A 74 5.32 -9.54 -2.23
C ASN A 74 4.09 -10.14 -1.56
N SER A 75 3.93 -9.87 -0.29
CA SER A 75 2.74 -10.21 0.48
C SER A 75 2.43 -9.14 1.50
N LEU A 76 1.15 -9.01 1.83
CA LEU A 76 0.71 -8.21 2.95
C LEU A 76 0.42 -9.15 4.12
N THR A 77 0.93 -8.81 5.29
CA THR A 77 0.69 -9.54 6.54
C THR A 77 -0.14 -8.67 7.48
N GLY A 78 -1.11 -9.27 8.13
CA GLY A 78 -2.03 -8.60 9.05
C GLY A 78 -3.25 -9.47 9.33
N THR A 79 -4.05 -9.06 10.30
CA THR A 79 -5.29 -9.73 10.67
C THR A 79 -6.37 -9.40 9.64
N MET A 80 -7.03 -10.42 9.10
CA MET A 80 -8.17 -10.28 8.21
C MET A 80 -9.47 -10.57 8.94
N LEU A 81 -10.55 -9.93 8.52
CA LEU A 81 -11.90 -10.27 8.94
C LEU A 81 -12.22 -11.68 8.45
N GLN A 82 -12.68 -12.54 9.36
CA GLN A 82 -12.92 -13.94 9.08
C GLN A 82 -13.85 -14.14 7.88
N GLY A 83 -13.41 -14.96 6.92
CA GLY A 83 -14.18 -15.27 5.71
C GLY A 83 -14.15 -14.19 4.63
N THR A 84 -13.43 -13.12 4.83
CA THR A 84 -13.33 -11.99 3.89
C THR A 84 -11.89 -11.77 3.41
N LYS A 85 -11.72 -10.80 2.50
CA LYS A 85 -10.41 -10.31 2.05
C LYS A 85 -10.04 -8.94 2.67
N PHE A 86 -10.78 -8.52 3.69
CA PHE A 86 -10.57 -7.25 4.35
C PHE A 86 -9.62 -7.38 5.53
N TYR A 87 -8.61 -6.53 5.60
CA TYR A 87 -7.77 -6.36 6.77
C TYR A 87 -8.51 -5.54 7.83
N VAL A 88 -8.44 -5.94 9.09
CA VAL A 88 -9.01 -5.22 10.25
C VAL A 88 -7.96 -4.43 11.02
N GLU A 89 -6.72 -4.52 10.60
CA GLU A 89 -5.61 -3.68 11.05
C GLU A 89 -4.74 -3.29 9.86
N ALA A 90 -4.01 -2.19 9.97
CA ALA A 90 -3.16 -1.73 8.89
C ALA A 90 -2.11 -2.79 8.56
N PRO A 91 -2.10 -3.36 7.34
CA PRO A 91 -1.22 -4.44 7.00
C PRO A 91 0.24 -3.97 6.86
N ILE A 92 1.16 -4.89 7.02
CA ILE A 92 2.60 -4.68 6.85
C ILE A 92 3.04 -5.33 5.56
N LEU A 93 3.87 -4.63 4.79
CA LEU A 93 4.45 -5.16 3.57
C LEU A 93 5.56 -6.15 3.91
N SER A 94 5.49 -7.34 3.31
CA SER A 94 6.57 -8.33 3.34
C SER A 94 7.14 -8.52 1.94
N LEU A 95 8.43 -8.30 1.82
CA LEU A 95 9.20 -8.54 0.60
C LEU A 95 10.27 -9.60 0.88
N ALA A 96 10.47 -10.50 -0.06
CA ALA A 96 11.49 -11.53 0.06
C ALA A 96 12.87 -10.86 0.15
N SER A 97 13.51 -10.91 1.31
CA SER A 97 14.88 -10.42 1.51
C SER A 97 15.89 -11.50 1.11
N ASP A 98 17.07 -11.08 0.68
CA ASP A 98 18.21 -11.96 0.50
C ASP A 98 19.24 -11.80 1.63
N ASN A 99 20.32 -12.56 1.57
CA ASN A 99 21.36 -12.52 2.60
C ASN A 99 22.20 -11.23 2.57
N GLN A 100 22.20 -10.51 1.45
CA GLN A 100 23.04 -9.34 1.21
C GLN A 100 22.29 -8.03 1.42
N ALA A 101 20.98 -8.03 1.18
CA ALA A 101 20.20 -6.81 1.23
C ALA A 101 18.84 -6.99 1.92
N VAL A 102 18.28 -5.88 2.36
CA VAL A 102 16.89 -5.72 2.79
C VAL A 102 16.18 -4.75 1.87
N TYR A 103 14.87 -4.89 1.75
CA TYR A 103 14.06 -3.92 1.03
C TYR A 103 13.57 -2.85 1.99
N VAL A 104 13.58 -1.61 1.50
CA VAL A 104 13.18 -0.42 2.24
C VAL A 104 12.12 0.35 1.47
N VAL A 105 11.21 0.97 2.20
CA VAL A 105 10.12 1.80 1.67
C VAL A 105 10.43 3.26 2.00
N ARG A 106 10.26 4.15 1.05
CA ARG A 106 10.44 5.58 1.26
C ARG A 106 9.25 6.19 1.98
N LYS A 107 9.53 6.90 3.10
CA LYS A 107 8.55 7.67 3.86
C LYS A 107 9.09 9.09 4.08
N GLY A 108 8.63 10.03 3.26
CA GLY A 108 9.24 11.36 3.22
C GLY A 108 10.70 11.26 2.74
N ASP A 109 11.63 11.73 3.55
CA ASP A 109 13.06 11.67 3.27
C ASP A 109 13.76 10.44 3.86
N GLU A 110 13.01 9.58 4.57
CA GLU A 110 13.56 8.41 5.26
C GLU A 110 13.26 7.11 4.50
N TRP A 111 14.12 6.11 4.72
CA TRP A 111 13.95 4.76 4.25
C TRP A 111 13.70 3.82 5.42
N ILE A 112 12.53 3.16 5.44
CA ILE A 112 12.09 2.23 6.48
C ILE A 112 12.13 0.82 5.91
N GLU A 113 12.65 -0.15 6.66
CA GLU A 113 12.61 -1.56 6.27
C GLU A 113 11.17 -2.00 5.98
N ALA A 114 10.98 -2.76 4.90
CA ALA A 114 9.64 -3.09 4.40
C ALA A 114 8.83 -3.89 5.43
N ASP A 115 9.47 -4.79 6.17
CA ASP A 115 8.87 -5.59 7.24
C ASP A 115 8.46 -4.77 8.49
N LYS A 116 8.87 -3.51 8.56
CA LYS A 116 8.49 -2.53 9.61
C LYS A 116 7.57 -1.43 9.08
N TYR A 117 7.32 -1.43 7.77
CA TYR A 117 6.50 -0.40 7.14
C TYR A 117 5.02 -0.78 7.20
N GLN A 118 4.29 -0.14 8.08
CA GLN A 118 2.85 -0.28 8.19
C GLN A 118 2.16 0.62 7.16
N LEU A 119 1.28 0.05 6.35
CA LEU A 119 0.49 0.80 5.38
C LEU A 119 -0.48 1.74 6.10
N MET A 120 -0.91 2.80 5.41
CA MET A 120 -1.91 3.75 5.91
C MET A 120 -3.20 3.61 5.10
N PRO A 121 -4.05 2.61 5.43
CA PRO A 121 -5.26 2.33 4.68
C PRO A 121 -6.37 3.33 4.97
N GLN A 122 -7.28 3.44 4.02
CA GLN A 122 -8.61 4.01 4.19
C GLN A 122 -9.65 2.90 4.18
N GLN A 123 -10.84 3.16 4.72
CA GLN A 123 -11.94 2.20 4.69
C GLN A 123 -12.30 1.82 3.24
N GLY A 124 -12.49 0.54 2.98
CA GLY A 124 -12.82 0.00 1.68
C GLY A 124 -11.62 -0.43 0.84
N ASP A 125 -11.74 -0.25 -0.46
CA ASP A 125 -10.71 -0.59 -1.42
C ASP A 125 -9.56 0.42 -1.37
N ASN A 126 -8.34 -0.12 -1.28
CA ASN A 126 -7.13 0.68 -1.25
C ASN A 126 -6.25 0.35 -2.45
N ARG A 127 -5.74 1.40 -3.08
CA ARG A 127 -4.67 1.33 -4.06
C ARG A 127 -3.56 2.27 -3.63
N GLN A 128 -2.42 1.71 -3.32
CA GLN A 128 -1.27 2.48 -2.83
C GLN A 128 -0.03 2.16 -3.64
N THR A 129 0.67 3.21 -4.08
CA THR A 129 1.96 3.07 -4.74
C THR A 129 3.06 3.45 -3.75
N LEU A 130 3.99 2.53 -3.53
CA LEU A 130 5.13 2.71 -2.65
C LEU A 130 6.40 2.85 -3.48
N VAL A 131 7.28 3.74 -3.06
CA VAL A 131 8.65 3.79 -3.59
C VAL A 131 9.50 2.85 -2.74
N ILE A 132 10.10 1.88 -3.40
CA ILE A 132 10.88 0.79 -2.79
C ILE A 132 12.31 0.86 -3.31
N ALA A 133 13.24 0.46 -2.48
CA ALA A 133 14.63 0.32 -2.88
C ALA A 133 15.26 -0.90 -2.19
N ARG A 134 16.39 -1.33 -2.73
CA ARG A 134 17.25 -2.34 -2.14
C ARG A 134 18.33 -1.63 -1.30
N LYS A 135 18.46 -2.00 -0.02
CA LYS A 135 19.49 -1.51 0.89
C LYS A 135 20.48 -2.62 1.18
N ASP A 136 21.72 -2.42 0.83
CA ASP A 136 22.80 -3.34 1.17
C ASP A 136 23.05 -3.36 2.68
N LYS A 137 23.18 -4.56 3.26
CA LYS A 137 23.31 -4.73 4.72
C LYS A 137 24.65 -4.32 5.28
N GLU A 138 25.68 -4.41 4.49
CA GLU A 138 27.06 -4.13 4.92
C GLU A 138 27.41 -2.66 4.73
N SER A 139 27.18 -2.12 3.53
CA SER A 139 27.52 -0.75 3.20
C SER A 139 26.40 0.25 3.52
N GLY A 140 25.15 -0.21 3.66
CA GLY A 140 23.99 0.66 3.79
C GLY A 140 23.58 1.37 2.50
N ALA A 141 24.24 1.06 1.38
CA ALA A 141 23.94 1.70 0.09
C ALA A 141 22.51 1.39 -0.39
N ILE A 142 21.84 2.41 -0.90
CA ILE A 142 20.50 2.32 -1.47
C ILE A 142 20.63 2.21 -3.00
N THR A 143 20.05 1.15 -3.56
CA THR A 143 20.10 0.87 -5.00
C THR A 143 18.73 0.38 -5.49
N ASP A 144 18.58 0.19 -6.80
CA ASP A 144 17.38 -0.40 -7.41
C ASP A 144 16.09 0.29 -6.96
N ILE A 145 16.08 1.63 -6.97
CA ILE A 145 14.92 2.43 -6.60
C ILE A 145 13.82 2.23 -7.65
N GLY A 146 12.63 1.91 -7.19
CA GLY A 146 11.48 1.68 -8.07
C GLY A 146 10.16 1.81 -7.33
N SER A 147 9.07 1.50 -8.02
CA SER A 147 7.72 1.58 -7.45
C SER A 147 7.05 0.21 -7.40
N LEU A 148 6.22 0.01 -6.37
CA LEU A 148 5.35 -1.13 -6.18
C LEU A 148 3.92 -0.66 -5.93
N GLN A 149 2.99 -1.10 -6.77
CA GLN A 149 1.57 -0.85 -6.55
C GLN A 149 0.96 -2.02 -5.76
N LEU A 150 0.22 -1.69 -4.72
CA LEU A 150 -0.51 -2.62 -3.88
C LEU A 150 -2.00 -2.32 -3.96
N ASP A 151 -2.80 -3.37 -4.14
CA ASP A 151 -4.25 -3.32 -4.07
C ASP A 151 -4.70 -4.23 -2.90
N TYR A 152 -5.47 -3.67 -1.96
CA TYR A 152 -5.96 -4.40 -0.80
C TYR A 152 -7.23 -3.77 -0.23
N LYS A 153 -7.94 -4.51 0.61
CA LYS A 153 -9.18 -4.06 1.24
C LYS A 153 -9.00 -3.89 2.75
N TYR A 154 -9.62 -2.86 3.31
CA TYR A 154 -9.49 -2.53 4.73
C TYR A 154 -10.82 -2.13 5.32
N ASP A 155 -11.16 -2.73 6.48
CA ASP A 155 -12.38 -2.42 7.20
C ASP A 155 -12.22 -2.65 8.71
N THR A 156 -12.43 -1.60 9.48
CA THR A 156 -12.41 -1.63 10.95
C THR A 156 -13.71 -1.12 11.55
N GLN A 157 -14.66 -0.76 10.72
CA GLN A 157 -15.92 -0.21 11.19
C GLN A 157 -16.98 -1.31 11.27
N PRO A 158 -17.80 -1.30 12.30
CA PRO A 158 -18.96 -2.19 12.36
C PRO A 158 -20.01 -1.78 11.31
N PRO A 159 -20.84 -2.72 10.84
CA PRO A 159 -21.97 -2.42 9.97
C PRO A 159 -22.86 -1.33 10.57
N LYS A 160 -23.29 -0.41 9.74
CA LYS A 160 -24.30 0.59 10.11
C LYS A 160 -25.67 0.06 9.76
N ILE A 161 -26.48 -0.21 10.77
CA ILE A 161 -27.87 -0.64 10.61
C ILE A 161 -28.76 0.58 10.81
N THR A 162 -29.62 0.86 9.84
CA THR A 162 -30.64 1.90 9.92
C THR A 162 -32.00 1.28 9.75
N LEU A 163 -32.88 1.50 10.72
CA LEU A 163 -34.27 1.08 10.69
C LEU A 163 -35.13 2.31 10.35
N ASN A 164 -35.84 2.25 9.24
CA ASN A 164 -36.71 3.34 8.79
C ASN A 164 -38.17 2.85 8.89
N PRO A 165 -38.91 3.26 9.94
CA PRO A 165 -40.34 3.05 9.97
C PRO A 165 -40.98 3.83 8.81
N LYS A 166 -42.04 3.27 8.18
CA LYS A 166 -42.72 3.95 7.09
C LYS A 166 -43.30 5.28 7.58
N GLU A 167 -43.29 6.31 6.69
CA GLU A 167 -43.61 7.71 7.02
C GLU A 167 -44.95 7.92 7.74
N ASP A 168 -45.92 7.03 7.60
CA ASP A 168 -47.25 7.11 8.25
C ASP A 168 -47.25 6.61 9.69
N ASP A 169 -46.13 6.10 10.19
CA ASP A 169 -46.02 5.44 11.47
C ASP A 169 -45.43 6.32 12.54
N LYS A 170 -46.31 7.03 13.24
CA LYS A 170 -45.91 7.77 14.45
C LYS A 170 -45.87 6.80 15.63
N PRO A 171 -44.86 6.88 16.50
CA PRO A 171 -44.86 6.12 17.72
C PRO A 171 -46.07 6.47 18.58
N ALA A 172 -46.67 5.47 19.20
CA ALA A 172 -47.75 5.71 20.15
C ALA A 172 -47.30 6.49 21.36
N PHE A 173 -46.05 6.26 21.78
CA PHE A 173 -45.34 7.07 22.76
C PHE A 173 -43.80 6.80 22.66
N THR A 174 -43.01 7.75 23.18
CA THR A 174 -41.56 7.60 23.31
C THR A 174 -41.19 7.62 24.79
N LYS A 175 -40.40 6.67 25.23
CA LYS A 175 -39.86 6.62 26.60
C LYS A 175 -38.37 6.21 26.56
N ASP A 176 -37.55 6.96 27.30
CA ASP A 176 -36.10 6.71 27.42
C ASP A 176 -35.39 6.61 26.05
N ALA A 177 -35.77 7.48 25.10
CA ALA A 177 -35.31 7.50 23.70
C ALA A 177 -35.67 6.24 22.88
N VAL A 178 -36.63 5.46 23.32
CA VAL A 178 -37.18 4.29 22.60
C VAL A 178 -38.62 4.61 22.15
N ASP A 179 -38.90 4.39 20.87
CA ASP A 179 -40.21 4.58 20.27
C ASP A 179 -41.04 3.29 20.39
N TYR A 180 -42.25 3.45 20.91
CA TYR A 180 -43.23 2.34 21.09
C TYR A 180 -44.34 2.48 20.09
N TYR A 181 -44.65 1.42 19.35
CA TYR A 181 -45.73 1.37 18.35
C TYR A 181 -46.85 0.47 18.82
N GLY A 182 -48.08 0.85 18.62
CA GLY A 182 -49.28 0.14 19.08
C GLY A 182 -49.68 -1.09 18.23
N ASN A 183 -49.08 -1.23 17.04
CA ASN A 183 -49.38 -2.31 16.09
C ASN A 183 -48.11 -2.82 15.42
N VAL A 184 -48.18 -4.02 14.81
CA VAL A 184 -47.09 -4.56 13.96
C VAL A 184 -46.85 -3.61 12.81
N ARG A 185 -45.57 -3.30 12.60
CA ARG A 185 -45.14 -2.33 11.59
C ARG A 185 -44.13 -2.97 10.65
N LYS A 186 -44.18 -2.54 9.38
CA LYS A 186 -43.10 -2.77 8.42
C LYS A 186 -42.02 -1.77 8.64
N VAL A 187 -40.82 -2.26 8.83
CA VAL A 187 -39.62 -1.43 9.01
C VAL A 187 -38.68 -1.75 7.88
N ASP A 188 -38.32 -0.74 7.09
CA ASP A 188 -37.26 -0.92 6.12
C ASP A 188 -35.93 -0.91 6.85
N MET A 189 -35.21 -2.03 6.77
CA MET A 189 -33.88 -2.17 7.33
C MET A 189 -32.85 -1.96 6.23
N ASN A 190 -31.95 -1.02 6.45
CA ASN A 190 -30.82 -0.77 5.59
C ASN A 190 -29.54 -1.08 6.37
N ILE A 191 -28.75 -2.01 5.84
CA ILE A 191 -27.44 -2.37 6.39
C ILE A 191 -26.41 -1.88 5.40
N HIS A 192 -25.48 -1.07 5.88
CA HIS A 192 -24.38 -0.55 5.07
C HIS A 192 -23.05 -0.86 5.75
N ASP A 193 -22.20 -1.52 4.99
CA ASP A 193 -20.82 -1.81 5.36
C ASP A 193 -20.01 -1.99 4.09
N VAL A 194 -18.71 -1.69 4.14
CA VAL A 194 -17.81 -1.83 3.00
C VAL A 194 -17.43 -3.31 2.74
N SER A 195 -17.61 -4.17 3.75
CA SER A 195 -17.31 -5.60 3.69
C SER A 195 -18.52 -6.50 3.39
N LEU A 196 -19.73 -5.93 3.24
CA LEU A 196 -20.98 -6.68 3.05
C LEU A 196 -21.03 -7.58 1.80
N ASP A 197 -20.30 -7.22 0.74
CA ASP A 197 -20.40 -7.90 -0.56
C ASP A 197 -19.68 -9.26 -0.60
N ASP A 198 -19.02 -9.68 0.46
CA ASP A 198 -18.21 -10.91 0.49
C ASP A 198 -19.05 -12.19 0.80
N GLY A 199 -20.35 -12.07 0.94
CA GLY A 199 -21.25 -13.23 1.18
C GLY A 199 -21.11 -13.88 2.56
N SER A 200 -20.35 -13.26 3.47
CA SER A 200 -20.14 -13.73 4.84
C SER A 200 -21.05 -13.07 5.86
N THR A 201 -21.88 -12.12 5.41
CA THR A 201 -22.77 -11.36 6.29
C THR A 201 -23.93 -12.23 6.74
N GLN A 202 -24.10 -12.36 8.05
CA GLN A 202 -25.25 -13.00 8.66
C GLN A 202 -26.01 -11.97 9.49
N LEU A 203 -27.33 -11.93 9.31
CA LEU A 203 -28.23 -11.14 10.13
C LEU A 203 -28.76 -12.04 11.25
N TRP A 204 -28.61 -11.60 12.48
CA TRP A 204 -29.12 -12.27 13.66
C TRP A 204 -30.25 -11.44 14.24
N VAL A 205 -31.41 -12.04 14.46
CA VAL A 205 -32.60 -11.38 14.99
C VAL A 205 -32.96 -11.99 16.32
N LYS A 206 -33.23 -11.16 17.30
CA LYS A 206 -33.80 -11.56 18.58
C LYS A 206 -35.21 -11.03 18.66
N VAL A 207 -36.15 -11.92 18.92
CA VAL A 207 -37.57 -11.58 19.08
C VAL A 207 -37.96 -11.78 20.54
N ASP A 208 -38.55 -10.76 21.14
CA ASP A 208 -38.95 -10.72 22.56
C ASP A 208 -37.76 -10.90 23.53
N ASP A 209 -38.03 -11.42 24.72
CA ASP A 209 -37.04 -11.70 25.77
C ASP A 209 -36.36 -13.07 25.62
N ARG A 210 -36.33 -13.63 24.43
CA ARG A 210 -35.61 -14.88 24.19
C ARG A 210 -34.12 -14.69 24.42
N GLU A 211 -33.47 -15.68 25.03
CA GLU A 211 -32.02 -15.59 25.31
C GLU A 211 -31.18 -15.80 24.06
N GLU A 212 -31.72 -16.45 23.02
CA GLU A 212 -30.98 -16.81 21.80
C GLU A 212 -31.40 -15.93 20.63
N PHE A 213 -30.39 -15.61 19.77
CA PHE A 213 -30.62 -14.98 18.48
C PHE A 213 -30.78 -16.06 17.41
N ASP A 214 -31.76 -15.89 16.55
CA ASP A 214 -31.93 -16.73 15.35
C ASP A 214 -31.21 -16.04 14.14
N VAL A 215 -30.57 -16.85 13.29
CA VAL A 215 -30.05 -16.36 12.02
C VAL A 215 -31.22 -16.02 11.12
N PHE A 216 -31.24 -14.80 10.64
CA PHE A 216 -32.19 -14.36 9.64
C PHE A 216 -31.69 -14.79 8.25
N ASP A 217 -32.41 -15.72 7.64
CA ASP A 217 -32.30 -16.06 6.23
C ASP A 217 -33.71 -16.10 5.59
N VAL A 218 -33.74 -16.21 4.26
CA VAL A 218 -35.00 -16.26 3.52
C VAL A 218 -35.85 -17.44 3.93
N ASP A 219 -35.23 -18.56 4.34
CA ASP A 219 -35.90 -19.76 4.76
C ASP A 219 -36.44 -19.63 6.20
N ASN A 220 -35.90 -18.77 7.03
CA ASN A 220 -36.32 -18.43 8.37
C ASN A 220 -37.33 -17.25 8.44
N ALA A 221 -37.57 -16.59 7.32
CA ALA A 221 -38.51 -15.49 7.22
C ALA A 221 -39.92 -15.90 7.73
N GLN A 222 -40.36 -17.13 7.48
CA GLN A 222 -41.64 -17.66 7.94
C GLN A 222 -41.72 -17.70 9.47
N LYS A 223 -40.63 -18.00 10.18
CA LYS A 223 -40.61 -17.99 11.65
C LYS A 223 -40.87 -16.61 12.24
N LEU A 224 -40.41 -15.56 11.56
CA LEU A 224 -40.69 -14.18 11.96
C LEU A 224 -42.13 -13.80 11.72
N ILE A 225 -42.74 -14.24 10.61
CA ILE A 225 -44.14 -14.05 10.30
C ILE A 225 -45.01 -14.80 11.36
N ASP A 226 -44.65 -16.04 11.69
CA ASP A 226 -45.32 -16.83 12.70
C ASP A 226 -45.22 -16.22 14.11
N ALA A 227 -44.15 -15.46 14.36
CA ALA A 227 -43.96 -14.65 15.57
C ALA A 227 -44.68 -13.30 15.54
N GLY A 228 -45.41 -12.99 14.46
CA GLY A 228 -46.15 -11.75 14.28
C GLY A 228 -45.28 -10.57 13.82
N ILE A 229 -44.10 -10.84 13.28
CA ILE A 229 -43.21 -9.85 12.73
C ILE A 229 -43.34 -9.86 11.21
N GLU A 230 -43.84 -8.77 10.65
CA GLU A 230 -43.77 -8.48 9.22
C GLU A 230 -42.47 -7.74 8.92
N TYR A 231 -41.67 -8.24 7.98
CA TYR A 231 -40.40 -7.60 7.51
C TYR A 231 -40.55 -7.06 6.09
#